data_fff39568b25330c35183737817b2a155
#
_entry.id   fff39568b25330c35183737817b2a155
#
_cell.length_a   1.000
_cell.length_b   1.000
_cell.length_c   1.000
_cell.angle_alpha   90.00
_cell.angle_beta   90.00
_cell.angle_gamma   90.00
#
_symmetry.space_group_name_H-M   'P 1'
#
loop_
_entity.id
_entity.type
_entity.pdbx_description
1 polymer ?
#
loop_
_entity_poly.entity_id
_entity_poly.type
_entity_poly.pdbx_seq_one_letter_code
_entity_poly.pdbx_strand_id
1 'polypeptide(L)'
;MKIKQFEIWIADLNPRMGTEAGKIRPVIIVQTDLLNKEHPSTIVCPITTNVKLDSEILRVHLKKSKFGLKEDCDIMIDQVRAIDNKRLLKKVGEVDSDTADKVRENLKIVLDVE
;
A
#
# COMPACT_ATOMS: atom_id res chain seq x y z
N MET A 1 7.32 17.00 2.01
CA MET A 1 7.22 15.61 1.53
C MET A 1 6.16 15.55 0.45
N LYS A 2 6.53 15.15 -0.75
CA LYS A 2 5.58 15.04 -1.85
C LYS A 2 5.14 13.59 -2.02
N ILE A 3 3.91 13.31 -1.64
CA ILE A 3 3.31 11.99 -1.71
C ILE A 3 2.30 12.00 -2.85
N LYS A 4 2.30 10.95 -3.68
CA LYS A 4 1.32 10.78 -4.75
C LYS A 4 0.64 9.43 -4.66
N GLN A 5 -0.61 9.38 -5.07
CA GLN A 5 -1.38 8.14 -5.14
C GLN A 5 -0.63 7.11 -5.98
N PHE A 6 -0.61 5.87 -5.49
CA PHE A 6 0.02 4.70 -6.12
C PHE A 6 1.54 4.70 -6.12
N GLU A 7 2.16 5.61 -5.38
CA GLU A 7 3.57 5.48 -5.05
C GLU A 7 3.77 4.44 -3.96
N ILE A 8 4.93 3.78 -4.01
CA ILE A 8 5.35 2.85 -2.97
C ILE A 8 6.40 3.55 -2.10
N TRP A 9 6.17 3.53 -0.80
CA TRP A 9 7.03 4.14 0.19
C TRP A 9 7.41 3.13 1.25
N ILE A 10 8.59 3.26 1.83
CA ILE A 10 8.94 2.54 3.06
C ILE A 10 8.32 3.29 4.22
N ALA A 11 7.62 2.56 5.09
CA ALA A 11 6.95 3.14 6.26
C ALA A 11 7.25 2.32 7.50
N ASP A 12 7.31 3.00 8.64
CA ASP A 12 7.43 2.36 9.96
C ASP A 12 6.02 2.15 10.52
N LEU A 13 5.54 0.91 10.51
CA LEU A 13 4.21 0.55 10.98
C LEU A 13 4.23 0.03 12.42
N ASN A 14 5.37 0.13 13.11
CA ASN A 14 5.46 -0.26 14.52
C ASN A 14 4.80 0.80 15.41
N PRO A 15 4.26 0.41 16.58
CA PRO A 15 4.12 -0.96 17.05
C PRO A 15 2.95 -1.69 16.40
N ARG A 16 3.12 -3.00 16.22
CA ARG A 16 2.03 -3.85 15.72
C ARG A 16 1.00 -4.06 16.83
N MET A 17 -0.28 -4.01 16.46
CA MET A 17 -1.38 -4.31 17.37
C MET A 17 -2.29 -5.37 16.76
N GLY A 18 -2.42 -6.51 17.46
CA GLY A 18 -3.29 -7.59 17.03
C GLY A 18 -2.94 -8.10 15.64
N THR A 19 -3.92 -8.09 14.73
CA THR A 19 -3.78 -8.57 13.36
C THR A 19 -3.23 -7.51 12.41
N GLU A 20 -2.98 -6.29 12.89
CA GLU A 20 -2.44 -5.23 12.05
C GLU A 20 -1.03 -5.56 11.56
N ALA A 21 -0.73 -5.16 10.32
CA ALA A 21 0.63 -5.25 9.81
C ALA A 21 1.52 -4.29 10.59
N GLY A 22 2.65 -4.79 11.09
CA GLY A 22 3.65 -3.98 11.77
C GLY A 22 4.94 -3.94 10.97
N LYS A 23 6.06 -3.65 11.65
CA LYS A 23 7.41 -3.59 11.08
C LYS A 23 7.62 -2.37 10.19
N ILE A 24 8.86 -2.22 9.75
CA ILE A 24 9.22 -1.29 8.69
C ILE A 24 9.08 -2.06 7.39
N ARG A 25 8.21 -1.60 6.52
CA ARG A 25 7.90 -2.31 5.28
C ARG A 25 7.40 -1.35 4.20
N PRO A 26 7.39 -1.81 2.94
CA PRO A 26 6.75 -1.01 1.89
C PRO A 26 5.26 -0.88 2.12
N VAL A 27 4.73 0.27 1.73
CA VAL A 27 3.28 0.52 1.66
C VAL A 27 2.99 1.16 0.31
N ILE A 28 1.77 0.99 -0.20
CA ILE A 28 1.31 1.73 -1.37
C ILE A 28 0.35 2.82 -0.92
N ILE A 29 0.55 4.03 -1.44
CA ILE A 29 -0.31 5.18 -1.18
C ILE A 29 -1.60 4.98 -1.98
N VAL A 30 -2.74 4.91 -1.30
CA VAL A 30 -4.03 4.78 -1.99
C VAL A 30 -4.89 6.02 -1.83
N GLN A 31 -4.50 6.95 -0.96
CA GLN A 31 -5.22 8.20 -0.75
C GLN A 31 -5.19 9.07 -2.00
N THR A 32 -6.33 9.71 -2.27
CA THR A 32 -6.45 10.65 -3.40
C THR A 32 -5.43 11.79 -3.32
N ASP A 33 -4.91 12.20 -4.46
CA ASP A 33 -3.99 13.34 -4.54
C ASP A 33 -4.63 14.66 -4.10
N LEU A 34 -5.95 14.71 -4.06
CA LEU A 34 -6.65 15.90 -3.52
C LEU A 34 -6.26 16.18 -2.07
N LEU A 35 -5.90 15.15 -1.30
CA LEU A 35 -5.50 15.27 0.10
C LEU A 35 -3.99 15.21 0.30
N ASN A 36 -3.26 14.59 -0.60
CA ASN A 36 -1.84 14.23 -0.39
C ASN A 36 -0.91 15.43 -0.20
N LYS A 37 -1.30 16.62 -0.59
CA LYS A 37 -0.46 17.79 -0.51
C LYS A 37 -0.33 18.35 0.91
N GLU A 38 -1.42 18.34 1.68
CA GLU A 38 -1.47 19.04 2.96
C GLU A 38 -1.98 18.21 4.13
N HIS A 39 -2.62 17.07 3.86
CA HIS A 39 -3.22 16.28 4.92
C HIS A 39 -2.13 15.63 5.80
N PRO A 40 -2.26 15.68 7.15
CA PRO A 40 -1.21 15.18 8.05
C PRO A 40 -1.13 13.66 8.14
N SER A 41 -2.09 12.94 7.62
CA SER A 41 -2.09 11.48 7.55
C SER A 41 -2.34 11.02 6.12
N THR A 42 -1.98 9.76 5.84
CA THR A 42 -2.07 9.18 4.51
C THR A 42 -2.68 7.80 4.59
N ILE A 43 -3.66 7.54 3.72
CA ILE A 43 -4.28 6.20 3.63
C ILE A 43 -3.41 5.33 2.74
N VAL A 44 -3.01 4.18 3.29
CA VAL A 44 -2.08 3.25 2.63
C VAL A 44 -2.59 1.82 2.75
N CYS A 45 -2.05 0.94 1.91
CA CYS A 45 -2.14 -0.51 2.08
C CYS A 45 -0.73 -1.06 2.31
N PRO A 46 -0.52 -1.88 3.34
CA PRO A 46 0.79 -2.49 3.56
C PRO A 46 1.12 -3.52 2.49
N ILE A 47 2.41 -3.71 2.25
CA ILE A 47 2.94 -4.69 1.30
C ILE A 47 3.72 -5.73 2.11
N THR A 48 3.53 -7.01 1.78
CA THR A 48 4.19 -8.12 2.47
C THR A 48 4.93 -9.02 1.48
N THR A 49 6.03 -9.63 1.94
CA THR A 49 6.72 -10.68 1.19
C THR A 49 6.08 -12.05 1.36
N ASN A 50 5.12 -12.17 2.29
CA ASN A 50 4.36 -13.41 2.48
C ASN A 50 3.26 -13.50 1.42
N VAL A 51 3.64 -13.96 0.23
CA VAL A 51 2.75 -14.00 -0.94
C VAL A 51 1.78 -15.18 -0.83
N LYS A 52 0.50 -14.92 -1.15
CA LYS A 52 -0.56 -15.93 -1.21
C LYS A 52 -1.17 -15.93 -2.60
N LEU A 53 -0.56 -16.71 -3.51
CA LEU A 53 -0.92 -16.72 -4.93
C LEU A 53 -2.33 -17.24 -5.20
N ASP A 54 -2.90 -18.02 -4.30
CA ASP A 54 -4.27 -18.54 -4.42
C ASP A 54 -5.31 -17.52 -3.98
N SER A 55 -4.91 -16.38 -3.45
CA SER A 55 -5.81 -15.32 -3.05
C SER A 55 -5.89 -14.27 -4.15
N GLU A 56 -7.04 -14.18 -4.84
CA GLU A 56 -7.26 -13.19 -5.88
C GLU A 56 -8.03 -11.98 -5.39
N ILE A 57 -8.74 -12.13 -4.28
CA ILE A 57 -9.46 -11.05 -3.61
C ILE A 57 -8.66 -10.63 -2.40
N LEU A 58 -8.60 -9.33 -2.13
CA LEU A 58 -7.89 -8.73 -1.00
C LEU A 58 -6.37 -8.72 -1.14
N ARG A 59 -5.84 -9.30 -2.21
CA ARG A 59 -4.40 -9.30 -2.49
C ARG A 59 -4.14 -8.87 -3.93
N VAL A 60 -3.15 -8.01 -4.12
CA VAL A 60 -2.63 -7.68 -5.45
C VAL A 60 -1.17 -8.10 -5.49
N HIS A 61 -0.84 -9.01 -6.42
CA HIS A 61 0.50 -9.59 -6.51
C HIS A 61 1.44 -8.68 -7.30
N LEU A 62 2.64 -8.46 -6.75
CA LEU A 62 3.70 -7.66 -7.37
C LEU A 62 4.93 -8.53 -7.55
N LYS A 63 5.48 -8.56 -8.77
CA LYS A 63 6.66 -9.35 -9.07
C LYS A 63 7.93 -8.63 -8.65
N LYS A 64 8.94 -9.42 -8.22
CA LYS A 64 10.26 -8.89 -7.88
C LYS A 64 10.85 -8.09 -9.04
N SER A 65 11.69 -7.15 -8.72
CA SER A 65 12.37 -6.27 -9.67
C SER A 65 11.45 -5.29 -10.38
N LYS A 66 10.20 -5.17 -9.93
CA LYS A 66 9.26 -4.16 -10.41
C LYS A 66 8.97 -3.14 -9.32
N PHE A 67 8.77 -1.89 -9.74
CA PHE A 67 8.29 -0.80 -8.87
C PHE A 67 9.21 -0.53 -7.66
N GLY A 68 10.49 -0.86 -7.77
CA GLY A 68 11.46 -0.66 -6.69
C GLY A 68 11.50 -1.80 -5.67
N LEU A 69 10.76 -2.88 -5.89
CA LEU A 69 10.70 -4.02 -4.97
C LEU A 69 11.76 -5.07 -5.35
N LYS A 70 12.38 -5.68 -4.33
CA LYS A 70 13.45 -6.67 -4.52
C LYS A 70 12.94 -8.11 -4.53
N GLU A 71 11.73 -8.34 -4.01
CA GLU A 71 11.13 -9.67 -3.88
C GLU A 71 9.71 -9.65 -4.38
N ASP A 72 9.16 -10.83 -4.67
CA ASP A 72 7.73 -10.96 -4.93
C ASP A 72 6.96 -10.53 -3.68
N CYS A 73 5.93 -9.74 -3.86
CA CYS A 73 5.15 -9.16 -2.76
C CYS A 73 3.67 -9.22 -3.06
N ASP A 74 2.88 -9.10 -2.00
CA ASP A 74 1.43 -8.86 -2.08
C ASP A 74 1.10 -7.53 -1.43
N ILE A 75 0.21 -6.78 -2.07
CA ILE A 75 -0.46 -5.65 -1.42
C ILE A 75 -1.62 -6.23 -0.62
N MET A 76 -1.66 -5.93 0.68
CA MET A 76 -2.73 -6.39 1.58
C MET A 76 -3.86 -5.36 1.59
N ILE A 77 -4.83 -5.55 0.70
CA ILE A 77 -5.91 -4.56 0.51
C ILE A 77 -6.80 -4.45 1.76
N ASP A 78 -7.05 -5.57 2.43
CA ASP A 78 -7.88 -5.59 3.64
C ASP A 78 -7.21 -4.96 4.86
N GLN A 79 -5.93 -4.61 4.76
CA GLN A 79 -5.20 -3.89 5.81
C GLN A 79 -5.14 -2.38 5.54
N VAL A 80 -5.98 -1.88 4.65
CA VAL A 80 -6.04 -0.45 4.33
C VAL A 80 -6.24 0.37 5.60
N ARG A 81 -5.42 1.41 5.78
CA ARG A 81 -5.44 2.22 7.00
C ARG A 81 -4.82 3.58 6.77
N ALA A 82 -5.18 4.53 7.63
CA ALA A 82 -4.51 5.82 7.67
C ALA A 82 -3.31 5.74 8.63
N ILE A 83 -2.20 6.32 8.21
CA ILE A 83 -1.02 6.45 9.06
C ILE A 83 -0.59 7.91 9.11
N ASP A 84 0.06 8.31 10.21
CA ASP A 84 0.68 9.62 10.30
C ASP A 84 1.80 9.72 9.26
N ASN A 85 1.91 10.87 8.59
CA ASN A 85 2.94 11.08 7.57
C ASN A 85 4.36 10.90 8.11
N LYS A 86 4.56 11.07 9.41
CA LYS A 86 5.87 10.85 10.05
C LYS A 86 6.33 9.40 9.95
N ARG A 87 5.42 8.46 9.70
CA ARG A 87 5.77 7.05 9.50
C ARG A 87 6.37 6.77 8.12
N LEU A 88 6.15 7.65 7.15
CA LEU A 88 6.69 7.50 5.81
C LEU A 88 8.15 7.90 5.78
N LEU A 89 9.02 6.99 5.36
CA LEU A 89 10.46 7.20 5.44
C LEU A 89 11.08 7.61 4.09
N LYS A 90 10.78 6.87 3.03
CA LYS A 90 11.29 7.21 1.69
C LYS A 90 10.47 6.54 0.60
N LYS A 91 10.40 7.19 -0.56
CA LYS A 91 9.79 6.64 -1.76
C LYS A 91 10.73 5.60 -2.38
N VAL A 92 10.18 4.46 -2.82
CA VAL A 92 10.94 3.41 -3.51
C VAL A 92 10.48 3.16 -4.94
N GLY A 93 9.28 3.58 -5.30
CA GLY A 93 8.78 3.37 -6.66
C GLY A 93 7.33 3.80 -6.81
N GLU A 94 6.73 3.41 -7.92
CA GLU A 94 5.31 3.59 -8.16
C GLU A 94 4.82 2.47 -9.07
N VAL A 95 3.54 2.11 -8.94
CA VAL A 95 2.98 1.03 -9.76
C VAL A 95 2.48 1.58 -11.09
N ASP A 96 2.34 0.69 -12.07
CA ASP A 96 1.77 1.02 -13.36
C ASP A 96 0.24 1.14 -13.29
N SER A 97 -0.37 1.59 -14.40
CA SER A 97 -1.82 1.81 -14.44
C SER A 97 -2.62 0.52 -14.27
N ASP A 98 -2.14 -0.60 -14.82
CA ASP A 98 -2.83 -1.89 -14.68
C ASP A 98 -2.87 -2.34 -13.22
N THR A 99 -1.76 -2.20 -12.50
CA THR A 99 -1.70 -2.53 -11.08
C THR A 99 -2.57 -1.58 -10.26
N ALA A 100 -2.54 -0.29 -10.57
CA ALA A 100 -3.37 0.71 -9.91
C ALA A 100 -4.86 0.36 -10.07
N ASP A 101 -5.28 -0.07 -11.25
CA ASP A 101 -6.66 -0.47 -11.48
C ASP A 101 -7.06 -1.69 -10.65
N LYS A 102 -6.16 -2.66 -10.50
CA LYS A 102 -6.39 -3.82 -9.63
C LYS A 102 -6.55 -3.40 -8.17
N VAL A 103 -5.74 -2.46 -7.72
CA VAL A 103 -5.85 -1.92 -6.35
C VAL A 103 -7.20 -1.24 -6.17
N ARG A 104 -7.63 -0.40 -7.11
CA ARG A 104 -8.93 0.26 -7.05
C ARG A 104 -10.07 -0.74 -6.98
N GLU A 105 -10.06 -1.76 -7.85
CA GLU A 105 -11.13 -2.77 -7.87
C GLU A 105 -11.21 -3.54 -6.55
N ASN A 106 -10.07 -3.91 -5.99
CA ASN A 106 -10.05 -4.60 -4.70
C ASN A 106 -10.52 -3.70 -3.55
N LEU A 107 -10.16 -2.42 -3.58
CA LEU A 107 -10.64 -1.46 -2.58
C LEU A 107 -12.16 -1.29 -2.64
N LYS A 108 -12.72 -1.25 -3.85
CA LYS A 108 -14.19 -1.20 -4.01
C LYS A 108 -14.86 -2.40 -3.37
N ILE A 109 -14.27 -3.58 -3.51
CA ILE A 109 -14.80 -4.81 -2.93
C ILE A 109 -14.72 -4.77 -1.40
N VAL A 110 -13.54 -4.48 -0.86
CA VAL A 110 -13.34 -4.54 0.59
C VAL A 110 -14.11 -3.46 1.33
N LEU A 111 -14.28 -2.30 0.71
CA LEU A 111 -15.02 -1.18 1.29
C LEU A 111 -16.50 -1.18 0.91
N ASP A 112 -16.90 -2.08 0.00
CA ASP A 112 -18.27 -2.18 -0.52
C ASP A 112 -18.78 -0.83 -1.05
N VAL A 113 -17.96 -0.21 -1.92
CA VAL A 113 -18.30 1.05 -2.58
C VAL A 113 -18.19 0.89 -4.09
N GLU A 114 -18.85 1.77 -4.83
CA GLU A 114 -18.85 1.74 -6.30
C GLU A 114 -17.77 2.61 -6.90
#